data_bb5867f1bcff6d771ee2aa16604d2e6c
#
_entry.id   bb5867f1bcff6d771ee2aa16604d2e6c
#
_cell.length_a   1.000
_cell.length_b   1.000
_cell.length_c   1.000
_cell.angle_alpha   90.00
_cell.angle_beta   90.00
_cell.angle_gamma   90.00
#
_symmetry.space_group_name_H-M   'P 1'
#
loop_
_entity.id
_entity.type
_entity.pdbx_description
1 polymer ?
#
loop_
_entity_poly.entity_id
_entity_poly.type
_entity_poly.pdbx_seq_one_letter_code
_entity_poly.pdbx_strand_id
1 'polypeptide(L)'
;MAKIPFNVDAYTARLIGRENVSKLEGAVVELVKNTYDADATYCILYYDEKTDVLYLADNGSGMTEDIIKNHWMTIGRSSKKENFVSQKGRIQTGEKGIGRFALDRIADSCQMLTCTDGGHSRLLWTVDWDSFSNGKNITEIGADLDKTDINFIHFLDGCTNSNVIKLIKKKWKTSGTIFKLTNLRDDWNSELIHTIRENLASLIPYELSAIYKIYCFGNEDTEETAEVFSDLESFSYDYKIEFEVSKQFEVDTKLWRNEYNFGRDEDSILKKAGLIEEKEYFHNTPINKTYKFDEIVPKVSKKEKEALGIFKGIFYFAKKSQTKRDKERFYQKDITGRIDIRDTCGGIKLYRDNFRVRPYGDPKTSAYDWLQLARRKTGSPAGVASKGIWRVNADQMVGSIF
;
A
#
# COMPACT_ATOMS: atom_id res chain seq x y z
N MET A 1 16.39 -22.43 -45.18
CA MET A 1 15.54 -21.27 -44.91
C MET A 1 16.32 -20.30 -44.07
N ALA A 2 16.42 -19.03 -44.47
CA ALA A 2 17.07 -18.00 -43.65
C ALA A 2 16.10 -17.60 -42.52
N LYS A 3 16.59 -17.55 -41.28
CA LYS A 3 15.82 -17.00 -40.15
C LYS A 3 15.99 -15.49 -40.13
N ILE A 4 14.90 -14.75 -40.22
CA ILE A 4 14.87 -13.31 -40.11
C ILE A 4 14.51 -12.97 -38.67
N PRO A 5 15.36 -12.28 -37.89
CA PRO A 5 15.08 -11.92 -36.52
C PRO A 5 14.02 -10.81 -36.47
N PHE A 6 13.22 -10.78 -35.41
CA PHE A 6 12.38 -9.62 -35.10
C PHE A 6 13.25 -8.48 -34.57
N ASN A 7 13.04 -7.28 -35.09
CA ASN A 7 13.60 -6.05 -34.56
C ASN A 7 12.54 -5.33 -33.75
N VAL A 8 12.93 -4.77 -32.62
CA VAL A 8 12.02 -4.02 -31.74
C VAL A 8 12.41 -2.55 -31.82
N ASP A 9 11.48 -1.72 -32.29
CA ASP A 9 11.61 -0.29 -32.24
C ASP A 9 11.63 0.19 -30.79
N ALA A 10 12.53 1.11 -30.46
CA ALA A 10 12.66 1.63 -29.10
C ALA A 10 11.39 2.28 -28.58
N TYR A 11 10.65 2.96 -29.46
CA TYR A 11 9.36 3.54 -29.11
C TYR A 11 8.32 2.48 -28.69
N THR A 12 8.33 1.31 -29.34
CA THR A 12 7.45 0.19 -28.96
C THR A 12 7.72 -0.30 -27.54
N ALA A 13 8.99 -0.42 -27.14
CA ALA A 13 9.34 -0.81 -25.78
C ALA A 13 8.85 0.21 -24.73
N ARG A 14 8.97 1.50 -25.06
CA ARG A 14 8.45 2.61 -24.27
C ARG A 14 6.92 2.58 -24.16
N LEU A 15 6.19 2.33 -25.27
CA LEU A 15 4.73 2.19 -25.25
C LEU A 15 4.28 1.04 -24.35
N ILE A 16 4.86 -0.15 -24.48
CA ILE A 16 4.53 -1.30 -23.63
C ILE A 16 4.74 -0.95 -22.15
N GLY A 17 5.80 -0.24 -21.82
CA GLY A 17 6.07 0.21 -20.46
C GLY A 17 5.01 1.19 -19.96
N ARG A 18 4.64 2.19 -20.75
CA ARG A 18 3.66 3.22 -20.42
C ARG A 18 2.23 2.69 -20.33
N GLU A 19 1.82 1.79 -21.22
CA GLU A 19 0.48 1.19 -21.19
C GLU A 19 0.23 0.39 -19.92
N ASN A 20 1.27 -0.27 -19.38
CA ASN A 20 1.17 -0.98 -18.11
C ASN A 20 1.07 -0.03 -16.90
N VAL A 21 1.46 1.25 -17.07
CA VAL A 21 1.46 2.26 -16.00
C VAL A 21 0.84 3.56 -16.54
N SER A 22 -0.41 3.48 -17.01
CA SER A 22 -1.08 4.59 -17.70
C SER A 22 -1.32 5.82 -16.82
N LYS A 23 -1.51 5.63 -15.52
CA LYS A 23 -1.74 6.71 -14.54
C LYS A 23 -0.48 7.01 -13.75
N LEU A 24 -0.25 8.31 -13.48
CA LEU A 24 0.89 8.79 -12.72
C LEU A 24 0.98 8.12 -11.32
N GLU A 25 -0.15 8.03 -10.62
CA GLU A 25 -0.20 7.41 -9.29
C GLU A 25 0.20 5.92 -9.35
N GLY A 26 -0.11 5.26 -10.47
CA GLY A 26 0.32 3.89 -10.73
C GLY A 26 1.85 3.80 -10.89
N ALA A 27 2.45 4.77 -11.59
CA ALA A 27 3.91 4.85 -11.74
C ALA A 27 4.61 5.03 -10.40
N VAL A 28 4.14 5.97 -9.58
CA VAL A 28 4.69 6.19 -8.23
C VAL A 28 4.56 4.93 -7.37
N VAL A 29 3.40 4.27 -7.40
CA VAL A 29 3.17 3.01 -6.66
C VAL A 29 4.15 1.92 -7.08
N GLU A 30 4.41 1.74 -8.39
CA GLU A 30 5.38 0.74 -8.86
C GLU A 30 6.82 1.07 -8.42
N LEU A 31 7.19 2.34 -8.40
CA LEU A 31 8.51 2.75 -7.89
C LEU A 31 8.63 2.50 -6.38
N VAL A 32 7.60 2.82 -5.59
CA VAL A 32 7.58 2.56 -4.15
C VAL A 32 7.62 1.05 -3.85
N LYS A 33 6.95 0.21 -4.64
CA LYS A 33 7.08 -1.25 -4.54
C LYS A 33 8.51 -1.73 -4.80
N ASN A 34 9.19 -1.15 -5.77
CA ASN A 34 10.58 -1.51 -6.06
C ASN A 34 11.50 -1.21 -4.86
N THR A 35 11.26 -0.13 -4.09
CA THR A 35 12.04 0.15 -2.89
C THR A 35 11.80 -0.88 -1.78
N TYR A 36 10.55 -1.35 -1.63
CA TYR A 36 10.23 -2.44 -0.71
C TYR A 36 10.92 -3.75 -1.11
N ASP A 37 10.87 -4.09 -2.40
CA ASP A 37 11.51 -5.27 -2.96
C ASP A 37 13.04 -5.23 -2.83
N ALA A 38 13.62 -4.04 -2.72
CA ALA A 38 15.04 -3.81 -2.44
C ALA A 38 15.40 -3.88 -0.94
N ASP A 39 14.49 -4.39 -0.10
CA ASP A 39 14.67 -4.49 1.36
C ASP A 39 14.82 -3.16 2.10
N ALA A 40 14.37 -2.06 1.50
CA ALA A 40 14.38 -0.77 2.16
C ALA A 40 13.50 -0.75 3.42
N THR A 41 13.90 0.01 4.42
CA THR A 41 13.07 0.33 5.60
C THR A 41 12.43 1.70 5.50
N TYR A 42 12.91 2.52 4.56
CA TYR A 42 12.39 3.85 4.27
C TYR A 42 12.34 4.10 2.77
N CYS A 43 11.24 4.72 2.32
CA CYS A 43 11.09 5.28 1.00
C CYS A 43 10.71 6.75 1.14
N ILE A 44 11.42 7.63 0.47
CA ILE A 44 11.13 9.08 0.44
C ILE A 44 10.79 9.45 -0.99
N LEU A 45 9.60 10.01 -1.19
CA LEU A 45 9.20 10.75 -2.36
C LEU A 45 9.21 12.23 -2.00
N TYR A 46 9.91 13.06 -2.76
CA TYR A 46 9.97 14.49 -2.55
C TYR A 46 9.89 15.25 -3.86
N TYR A 47 8.86 16.06 -4.02
CA TYR A 47 8.76 17.03 -5.12
C TYR A 47 9.24 18.40 -4.65
N ASP A 48 10.28 18.91 -5.29
CA ASP A 48 10.81 20.23 -5.08
C ASP A 48 10.21 21.21 -6.11
N GLU A 49 9.20 21.94 -5.69
CA GLU A 49 8.49 22.91 -6.53
C GLU A 49 9.39 24.06 -7.03
N LYS A 50 10.45 24.42 -6.27
CA LYS A 50 11.33 25.53 -6.64
C LYS A 50 12.27 25.18 -7.79
N THR A 51 12.66 23.91 -7.88
CA THR A 51 13.59 23.42 -8.90
C THR A 51 12.91 22.54 -9.94
N ASP A 52 11.61 22.25 -9.78
CA ASP A 52 10.82 21.32 -10.60
C ASP A 52 11.49 19.94 -10.74
N VAL A 53 11.92 19.39 -9.60
CA VAL A 53 12.62 18.11 -9.53
C VAL A 53 11.88 17.16 -8.59
N LEU A 54 11.69 15.93 -9.04
CA LEU A 54 11.17 14.84 -8.20
C LEU A 54 12.32 13.94 -7.76
N TYR A 55 12.43 13.74 -6.46
CA TYR A 55 13.36 12.78 -5.86
C TYR A 55 12.59 11.57 -5.34
N LEU A 56 13.11 10.38 -5.63
CA LEU A 56 12.70 9.13 -4.97
C LEU A 56 13.92 8.48 -4.36
N ALA A 57 13.91 8.27 -3.05
CA ALA A 57 15.06 7.75 -2.33
C ALA A 57 14.68 6.57 -1.45
N ASP A 58 15.54 5.55 -1.37
CA ASP A 58 15.38 4.39 -0.51
C ASP A 58 16.72 3.98 0.12
N ASN A 59 16.67 3.38 1.30
CA ASN A 59 17.81 2.83 2.01
C ASN A 59 17.90 1.29 1.87
N GLY A 60 17.52 0.78 0.71
CA GLY A 60 17.56 -0.64 0.39
C GLY A 60 18.95 -1.17 0.09
N SER A 61 19.02 -2.33 -0.53
CA SER A 61 20.26 -3.03 -0.86
C SER A 61 21.13 -2.31 -1.90
N GLY A 62 20.57 -1.35 -2.66
CA GLY A 62 21.24 -0.74 -3.80
C GLY A 62 21.45 -1.71 -4.95
N MET A 63 22.20 -1.28 -5.98
CA MET A 63 22.48 -2.08 -7.17
C MET A 63 23.99 -2.13 -7.45
N THR A 64 24.49 -3.31 -7.80
CA THR A 64 25.83 -3.49 -8.36
C THR A 64 25.83 -3.18 -9.85
N GLU A 65 27.01 -2.98 -10.44
CA GLU A 65 27.19 -2.80 -11.88
C GLU A 65 26.58 -3.98 -12.68
N ASP A 66 26.77 -5.20 -12.18
CA ASP A 66 26.20 -6.41 -12.78
C ASP A 66 24.66 -6.41 -12.74
N ILE A 67 24.07 -6.05 -11.61
CA ILE A 67 22.61 -5.91 -11.48
C ILE A 67 22.07 -4.86 -12.44
N ILE A 68 22.77 -3.72 -12.58
CA ILE A 68 22.33 -2.67 -13.51
C ILE A 68 22.39 -3.21 -14.94
N LYS A 69 23.50 -3.81 -15.38
CA LYS A 69 23.67 -4.29 -16.75
C LYS A 69 22.75 -5.43 -17.12
N ASN A 70 22.65 -6.45 -16.27
CA ASN A 70 22.00 -7.72 -16.60
C ASN A 70 20.53 -7.82 -16.15
N HIS A 71 20.09 -6.97 -15.23
CA HIS A 71 18.73 -6.99 -14.73
C HIS A 71 18.01 -5.65 -14.91
N TRP A 72 18.60 -4.53 -14.48
CA TRP A 72 17.99 -3.21 -14.61
C TRP A 72 17.87 -2.77 -16.08
N MET A 73 18.85 -3.00 -16.93
CA MET A 73 18.83 -2.66 -18.35
C MET A 73 18.16 -3.71 -19.23
N THR A 74 17.81 -4.89 -18.73
CA THR A 74 17.16 -5.95 -19.53
C THR A 74 15.64 -5.88 -19.42
N ILE A 75 14.96 -5.58 -20.52
CA ILE A 75 13.50 -5.45 -20.59
C ILE A 75 12.85 -6.84 -20.63
N GLY A 76 11.76 -7.00 -19.84
CA GLY A 76 10.99 -8.26 -19.81
C GLY A 76 11.62 -9.39 -19.01
N ARG A 77 12.82 -9.18 -18.44
CA ARG A 77 13.46 -10.13 -17.53
C ARG A 77 13.38 -9.62 -16.09
N SER A 78 12.89 -10.45 -15.21
CA SER A 78 12.90 -10.19 -13.78
C SER A 78 13.65 -11.31 -13.07
N SER A 79 14.68 -10.95 -12.31
CA SER A 79 15.40 -11.88 -11.41
C SER A 79 14.47 -12.43 -10.31
N LYS A 80 13.38 -11.72 -10.05
CA LYS A 80 12.36 -12.04 -9.04
C LYS A 80 11.55 -13.29 -9.41
N LYS A 81 11.54 -13.72 -10.68
CA LYS A 81 10.93 -15.01 -11.08
C LYS A 81 11.72 -16.22 -10.60
N GLU A 82 13.02 -16.08 -10.49
CA GLU A 82 13.93 -17.16 -10.03
C GLU A 82 14.12 -17.10 -8.51
N ASN A 83 14.13 -15.88 -7.94
CA ASN A 83 14.29 -15.61 -6.51
C ASN A 83 13.19 -14.67 -6.05
N PHE A 84 12.03 -15.23 -5.69
CA PHE A 84 10.87 -14.44 -5.26
C PHE A 84 10.94 -13.94 -3.80
N VAL A 85 11.98 -14.32 -3.06
CA VAL A 85 12.23 -13.88 -1.69
C VAL A 85 13.51 -13.05 -1.64
N SER A 86 13.45 -11.88 -1.02
CA SER A 86 14.60 -11.00 -0.84
C SER A 86 15.57 -11.54 0.22
N GLN A 87 16.72 -10.90 0.39
CA GLN A 87 17.72 -11.26 1.41
C GLN A 87 17.16 -11.16 2.84
N LYS A 88 16.23 -10.23 3.10
CA LYS A 88 15.57 -10.08 4.40
C LYS A 88 14.27 -10.88 4.53
N GLY A 89 13.99 -11.80 3.60
CA GLY A 89 12.82 -12.68 3.65
C GLY A 89 11.52 -12.04 3.18
N ARG A 90 11.57 -10.91 2.46
CA ARG A 90 10.36 -10.29 1.89
C ARG A 90 10.00 -10.96 0.57
N ILE A 91 8.70 -11.20 0.38
CA ILE A 91 8.19 -11.65 -0.91
C ILE A 91 8.23 -10.46 -1.87
N GLN A 92 8.94 -10.64 -2.99
CA GLN A 92 9.11 -9.61 -4.01
C GLN A 92 7.95 -9.63 -4.99
N THR A 93 7.41 -8.45 -5.33
CA THR A 93 6.15 -8.31 -6.08
C THR A 93 6.32 -7.98 -7.56
N GLY A 94 7.50 -7.52 -7.99
CA GLY A 94 7.77 -7.09 -9.36
C GLY A 94 8.12 -8.23 -10.31
N GLU A 95 7.15 -8.83 -11.00
CA GLU A 95 7.37 -9.99 -11.88
C GLU A 95 7.71 -9.64 -13.35
N LYS A 96 7.29 -8.48 -13.85
CA LYS A 96 7.27 -8.19 -15.30
C LYS A 96 8.58 -7.67 -15.88
N GLY A 97 9.50 -7.13 -15.06
CA GLY A 97 10.76 -6.54 -15.53
C GLY A 97 10.58 -5.26 -16.39
N ILE A 98 9.48 -4.54 -16.21
CA ILE A 98 9.14 -3.30 -16.93
C ILE A 98 8.95 -2.09 -16.01
N GLY A 99 9.07 -2.26 -14.69
CA GLY A 99 8.82 -1.20 -13.69
C GLY A 99 9.67 0.06 -13.88
N ARG A 100 10.84 -0.04 -14.55
CA ARG A 100 11.69 1.13 -14.86
C ARG A 100 11.02 2.12 -15.79
N PHE A 101 10.09 1.70 -16.64
CA PHE A 101 9.31 2.60 -17.47
C PHE A 101 8.29 3.46 -16.70
N ALA A 102 8.11 3.17 -15.40
CA ALA A 102 7.45 4.11 -14.51
C ALA A 102 8.21 5.44 -14.38
N LEU A 103 9.55 5.41 -14.48
CA LEU A 103 10.38 6.62 -14.54
C LEU A 103 10.08 7.43 -15.82
N ASP A 104 10.01 6.76 -16.98
CA ASP A 104 9.63 7.40 -18.26
C ASP A 104 8.20 7.96 -18.23
N ARG A 105 7.27 7.35 -17.49
CA ARG A 105 5.91 7.91 -17.33
C ARG A 105 5.93 9.24 -16.57
N ILE A 106 6.90 9.43 -15.67
CA ILE A 106 6.98 10.59 -14.79
C ILE A 106 7.81 11.73 -15.40
N ALA A 107 8.94 11.42 -16.04
CA ALA A 107 9.89 12.45 -16.49
C ALA A 107 10.60 12.06 -17.79
N ASP A 108 11.14 13.08 -18.49
CA ASP A 108 11.97 12.87 -19.69
C ASP A 108 13.39 12.46 -19.33
N SER A 109 13.94 12.94 -18.22
CA SER A 109 15.31 12.66 -17.80
C SER A 109 15.36 12.09 -16.40
N CYS A 110 16.23 11.10 -16.22
CA CYS A 110 16.41 10.46 -14.91
C CYS A 110 17.89 10.19 -14.64
N GLN A 111 18.33 10.56 -13.46
CA GLN A 111 19.61 10.16 -12.88
C GLN A 111 19.35 9.26 -11.67
N MET A 112 20.15 8.21 -11.52
CA MET A 112 20.09 7.29 -10.38
C MET A 112 21.48 7.18 -9.76
N LEU A 113 21.58 7.54 -8.49
CA LEU A 113 22.77 7.24 -7.69
C LEU A 113 22.46 6.04 -6.80
N THR A 114 23.25 4.98 -6.90
CA THR A 114 23.09 3.76 -6.10
C THR A 114 24.39 3.27 -5.51
N CYS A 115 24.30 2.63 -4.33
CA CYS A 115 25.40 2.03 -3.62
C CYS A 115 24.95 0.79 -2.86
N THR A 116 25.72 -0.28 -2.90
CA THR A 116 25.48 -1.49 -2.12
C THR A 116 26.20 -1.45 -0.78
N ASP A 117 25.75 -2.24 0.19
CA ASP A 117 26.42 -2.35 1.49
C ASP A 117 27.82 -2.93 1.34
N GLY A 118 28.82 -2.28 1.96
CA GLY A 118 30.23 -2.63 1.77
C GLY A 118 30.84 -2.20 0.42
N GLY A 119 30.06 -1.55 -0.45
CA GLY A 119 30.56 -1.02 -1.73
C GLY A 119 31.46 0.19 -1.53
N HIS A 120 32.68 0.17 -2.13
CA HIS A 120 33.63 1.28 -2.05
C HIS A 120 33.36 2.38 -3.07
N SER A 121 32.57 2.10 -4.13
CA SER A 121 32.23 3.05 -5.18
C SER A 121 30.71 3.10 -5.38
N ARG A 122 30.22 4.30 -5.65
CA ARG A 122 28.83 4.51 -6.06
C ARG A 122 28.74 4.48 -7.57
N LEU A 123 27.54 4.14 -8.06
CA LEU A 123 27.25 4.10 -9.48
C LEU A 123 26.24 5.19 -9.80
N LEU A 124 26.57 6.00 -10.80
CA LEU A 124 25.69 6.99 -11.39
C LEU A 124 25.19 6.48 -12.73
N TRP A 125 23.90 6.26 -12.84
CA TRP A 125 23.22 5.87 -14.06
C TRP A 125 22.36 7.04 -14.55
N THR A 126 22.44 7.36 -15.85
CA THR A 126 21.73 8.48 -16.44
C THR A 126 21.04 8.03 -17.71
N VAL A 127 19.78 8.40 -17.89
CA VAL A 127 18.99 8.14 -19.09
C VAL A 127 18.18 9.37 -19.51
N ASP A 128 18.15 9.58 -20.82
CA ASP A 128 17.24 10.50 -21.50
C ASP A 128 16.23 9.69 -22.30
N TRP A 129 14.97 9.71 -21.86
CA TRP A 129 13.89 8.96 -22.50
C TRP A 129 13.48 9.50 -23.85
N ASP A 130 13.82 10.76 -24.18
CA ASP A 130 13.53 11.33 -25.50
C ASP A 130 14.35 10.66 -26.60
N SER A 131 15.50 10.10 -26.26
CA SER A 131 16.31 9.30 -27.19
C SER A 131 15.53 8.10 -27.77
N PHE A 132 14.52 7.59 -27.07
CA PHE A 132 13.64 6.50 -27.52
C PHE A 132 12.59 6.94 -28.56
N SER A 133 12.46 8.22 -28.85
CA SER A 133 11.47 8.76 -29.81
C SER A 133 11.95 8.77 -31.26
N ASN A 134 13.20 8.43 -31.53
CA ASN A 134 13.87 8.71 -32.80
C ASN A 134 13.89 7.55 -33.82
N GLY A 135 12.99 6.55 -33.71
CA GLY A 135 12.88 5.46 -34.69
C GLY A 135 14.11 4.55 -34.76
N LYS A 136 14.90 4.48 -33.71
CA LYS A 136 16.06 3.60 -33.57
C LYS A 136 15.65 2.23 -33.05
N ASN A 137 16.43 1.22 -33.37
CA ASN A 137 16.28 -0.08 -32.75
C ASN A 137 16.59 0.04 -31.24
N ILE A 138 15.87 -0.68 -30.40
CA ILE A 138 16.06 -0.64 -28.93
C ILE A 138 17.52 -0.96 -28.52
N THR A 139 18.23 -1.76 -29.31
CA THR A 139 19.63 -2.10 -29.08
C THR A 139 20.61 -0.98 -29.33
N GLU A 140 20.19 0.10 -29.98
CA GLU A 140 21.00 1.29 -30.29
C GLU A 140 20.85 2.38 -29.23
N ILE A 141 19.91 2.20 -28.28
CA ILE A 141 19.64 3.16 -27.22
C ILE A 141 20.24 2.61 -25.92
N GLY A 142 20.94 3.47 -25.21
CA GLY A 142 21.59 3.14 -23.97
C GLY A 142 21.36 4.20 -22.91
N ALA A 143 21.82 3.90 -21.72
CA ALA A 143 21.98 4.81 -20.61
C ALA A 143 23.46 4.85 -20.22
N ASP A 144 23.91 5.98 -19.74
CA ASP A 144 25.28 6.13 -19.26
C ASP A 144 25.40 5.53 -17.85
N LEU A 145 26.52 4.87 -17.58
CA LEU A 145 26.82 4.27 -16.27
C LEU A 145 28.26 4.56 -15.89
N ASP A 146 28.44 5.37 -14.86
CA ASP A 146 29.75 5.81 -14.35
C ASP A 146 29.94 5.42 -12.89
N LYS A 147 31.21 5.15 -12.52
CA LYS A 147 31.62 5.11 -11.11
C LYS A 147 31.86 6.53 -10.62
N THR A 148 31.39 6.83 -9.41
CA THR A 148 31.47 8.18 -8.85
C THR A 148 31.77 8.19 -7.36
N ASP A 149 32.41 9.25 -6.90
CA ASP A 149 32.62 9.53 -5.47
C ASP A 149 31.53 10.42 -4.86
N ILE A 150 30.54 10.83 -5.67
CA ILE A 150 29.40 11.63 -5.21
C ILE A 150 28.65 10.85 -4.13
N ASN A 151 28.50 11.41 -2.94
CA ASN A 151 27.69 10.80 -1.89
C ASN A 151 26.21 11.21 -2.02
N PHE A 152 25.33 10.49 -1.32
CA PHE A 152 23.88 10.73 -1.39
C PHE A 152 23.48 12.17 -1.04
N ILE A 153 24.21 12.83 -0.15
CA ILE A 153 23.90 14.21 0.25
C ILE A 153 24.32 15.20 -0.85
N HIS A 154 25.49 15.01 -1.46
CA HIS A 154 25.91 15.83 -2.60
C HIS A 154 25.03 15.60 -3.84
N PHE A 155 24.49 14.39 -4.03
CA PHE A 155 23.54 14.12 -5.12
C PHE A 155 22.21 14.87 -4.96
N LEU A 156 21.85 15.23 -3.72
CA LEU A 156 20.69 16.08 -3.38
C LEU A 156 21.02 17.58 -3.39
N ASP A 157 22.16 17.94 -3.96
CA ASP A 157 22.53 19.34 -4.07
C ASP A 157 21.49 20.10 -4.92
N GLY A 158 20.96 21.19 -4.38
CA GLY A 158 19.80 21.89 -4.92
C GLY A 158 18.44 21.50 -4.30
N CYS A 159 18.37 20.45 -3.48
CA CYS A 159 17.16 20.12 -2.71
C CYS A 159 16.85 21.22 -1.71
N THR A 160 15.66 21.84 -1.79
CA THR A 160 15.30 23.01 -0.99
C THR A 160 14.70 22.66 0.37
N ASN A 161 14.18 21.44 0.56
CA ASN A 161 13.66 21.00 1.86
C ASN A 161 14.75 20.37 2.73
N SER A 162 15.22 21.12 3.75
CA SER A 162 16.24 20.64 4.68
C SER A 162 15.84 19.42 5.52
N ASN A 163 14.54 19.15 5.69
CA ASN A 163 14.06 18.01 6.46
C ASN A 163 14.29 16.69 5.70
N VAL A 164 14.19 16.69 4.36
CA VAL A 164 14.57 15.56 3.51
C VAL A 164 16.04 15.22 3.72
N ILE A 165 16.92 16.22 3.65
CA ILE A 165 18.37 16.03 3.84
C ILE A 165 18.68 15.51 5.26
N LYS A 166 18.00 16.05 6.29
CA LYS A 166 18.15 15.58 7.68
C LYS A 166 17.72 14.14 7.83
N LEU A 167 16.58 13.77 7.22
CA LEU A 167 16.05 12.41 7.27
C LEU A 167 17.00 11.43 6.61
N ILE A 168 17.52 11.75 5.43
CA ILE A 168 18.49 10.90 4.74
C ILE A 168 19.78 10.76 5.58
N LYS A 169 20.33 11.83 6.12
CA LYS A 169 21.50 11.75 7.02
C LYS A 169 21.26 10.87 8.25
N LYS A 170 20.05 10.90 8.81
CA LYS A 170 19.65 10.12 10.00
C LYS A 170 19.47 8.64 9.71
N LYS A 171 18.93 8.29 8.51
CA LYS A 171 18.39 6.96 8.20
C LYS A 171 19.26 6.15 7.23
N TRP A 172 19.99 6.80 6.32
CA TRP A 172 20.88 6.12 5.38
C TRP A 172 22.27 6.01 5.96
N LYS A 173 22.81 4.78 5.95
CA LYS A 173 24.17 4.53 6.41
C LYS A 173 25.13 4.34 5.22
N THR A 174 24.97 3.27 4.47
CA THR A 174 25.93 2.84 3.45
C THR A 174 25.29 2.48 2.12
N SER A 175 24.12 1.81 2.12
CA SER A 175 23.46 1.34 0.91
C SER A 175 22.17 2.09 0.63
N GLY A 176 21.72 2.06 -0.61
CA GLY A 176 20.45 2.62 -1.05
C GLY A 176 20.49 3.11 -2.48
N THR A 177 19.37 3.71 -2.89
CA THR A 177 19.21 4.28 -4.23
C THR A 177 18.49 5.61 -4.16
N ILE A 178 18.93 6.61 -4.92
CA ILE A 178 18.23 7.87 -5.11
C ILE A 178 18.05 8.10 -6.61
N PHE A 179 16.80 8.31 -7.02
CA PHE A 179 16.45 8.80 -8.33
C PHE A 179 16.22 10.31 -8.27
N LYS A 180 16.74 11.04 -9.24
CA LYS A 180 16.49 12.44 -9.52
C LYS A 180 15.88 12.56 -10.89
N LEU A 181 14.62 12.99 -10.96
CA LEU A 181 13.82 13.10 -12.17
C LEU A 181 13.62 14.56 -12.50
N THR A 182 13.93 14.92 -13.73
CA THR A 182 13.82 16.29 -14.28
C THR A 182 13.03 16.29 -15.58
N ASN A 183 12.51 17.45 -15.97
CA ASN A 183 11.58 17.60 -17.09
C ASN A 183 10.34 16.71 -16.87
N LEU A 184 9.63 17.01 -15.79
CA LEU A 184 8.44 16.26 -15.36
C LEU A 184 7.33 16.41 -16.41
N ARG A 185 6.60 15.32 -16.68
CA ARG A 185 5.59 15.29 -17.77
C ARG A 185 4.22 15.79 -17.35
N ASP A 186 3.92 15.70 -16.05
CA ASP A 186 2.66 16.16 -15.48
C ASP A 186 2.89 17.47 -14.70
N ASP A 187 1.83 18.21 -14.48
CA ASP A 187 1.87 19.44 -13.66
C ASP A 187 1.87 19.05 -12.18
N TRP A 188 3.07 18.98 -11.62
CA TRP A 188 3.27 18.63 -10.21
C TRP A 188 2.95 19.85 -9.34
N ASN A 189 2.03 19.67 -8.41
CA ASN A 189 1.58 20.69 -7.47
C ASN A 189 1.16 20.06 -6.13
N SER A 190 0.78 20.87 -5.17
CA SER A 190 0.38 20.43 -3.84
C SER A 190 -0.85 19.51 -3.84
N GLU A 191 -1.80 19.70 -4.76
CA GLU A 191 -2.99 18.86 -4.89
C GLU A 191 -2.63 17.45 -5.41
N LEU A 192 -1.74 17.39 -6.41
CA LEU A 192 -1.23 16.12 -6.92
C LEU A 192 -0.44 15.36 -5.85
N ILE A 193 0.41 16.06 -5.10
CA ILE A 193 1.15 15.46 -3.96
C ILE A 193 0.19 14.92 -2.91
N HIS A 194 -0.87 15.65 -2.58
CA HIS A 194 -1.90 15.17 -1.65
C HIS A 194 -2.58 13.90 -2.18
N THR A 195 -2.98 13.88 -3.45
CA THR A 195 -3.58 12.71 -4.10
C THR A 195 -2.64 11.49 -4.10
N ILE A 196 -1.35 11.71 -4.37
CA ILE A 196 -0.32 10.66 -4.30
C ILE A 196 -0.20 10.13 -2.87
N ARG A 197 -0.18 11.01 -1.87
CA ARG A 197 -0.09 10.65 -0.44
C ARG A 197 -1.27 9.76 -0.02
N GLU A 198 -2.51 10.12 -0.40
CA GLU A 198 -3.70 9.28 -0.15
C GLU A 198 -3.58 7.89 -0.81
N ASN A 199 -3.11 7.85 -2.05
CA ASN A 199 -2.89 6.59 -2.77
C ASN A 199 -1.84 5.71 -2.09
N LEU A 200 -0.75 6.29 -1.62
CA LEU A 200 0.32 5.59 -0.90
C LEU A 200 -0.15 5.12 0.48
N ALA A 201 -0.96 5.90 1.20
CA ALA A 201 -1.54 5.52 2.49
C ALA A 201 -2.40 4.25 2.40
N SER A 202 -3.02 4.01 1.23
CA SER A 202 -3.80 2.80 0.99
C SER A 202 -2.99 1.62 0.42
N LEU A 203 -1.72 1.82 0.10
CA LEU A 203 -0.91 0.84 -0.63
C LEU A 203 -0.43 -0.30 0.24
N ILE A 204 -0.02 -0.01 1.46
CA ILE A 204 0.49 -0.96 2.43
C ILE A 204 -0.46 -1.07 3.61
N PRO A 205 -0.57 -2.26 4.20
CA PRO A 205 -1.35 -2.43 5.43
C PRO A 205 -0.65 -1.74 6.61
N TYR A 206 -1.44 -1.33 7.60
CA TYR A 206 -0.94 -0.66 8.80
C TYR A 206 0.17 -1.45 9.52
N GLU A 207 0.03 -2.77 9.58
CA GLU A 207 0.98 -3.66 10.27
C GLU A 207 2.38 -3.63 9.64
N LEU A 208 2.47 -3.25 8.36
CA LEU A 208 3.75 -3.13 7.66
C LEU A 208 4.51 -1.85 8.00
N SER A 209 3.83 -0.83 8.50
CA SER A 209 4.43 0.47 8.86
C SER A 209 5.54 0.36 9.91
N ALA A 210 5.53 -0.70 10.73
CA ALA A 210 6.58 -0.97 11.70
C ALA A 210 7.94 -1.34 11.06
N ILE A 211 7.94 -1.92 9.86
CA ILE A 211 9.15 -2.41 9.19
C ILE A 211 9.49 -1.66 7.90
N TYR A 212 8.56 -0.88 7.36
CA TYR A 212 8.73 -0.11 6.15
C TYR A 212 7.90 1.17 6.20
N LYS A 213 8.54 2.32 6.09
CA LYS A 213 7.92 3.64 6.15
C LYS A 213 8.03 4.36 4.81
N ILE A 214 6.96 5.01 4.42
CA ILE A 214 6.90 5.88 3.25
C ILE A 214 6.78 7.31 3.73
N TYR A 215 7.59 8.20 3.15
CA TYR A 215 7.50 9.63 3.34
C TYR A 215 7.21 10.30 1.99
N CYS A 216 6.21 11.16 1.94
CA CYS A 216 5.85 11.92 0.76
C CYS A 216 5.93 13.41 1.11
N PHE A 217 7.04 14.05 0.75
CA PHE A 217 7.34 15.43 1.07
C PHE A 217 6.86 16.39 -0.03
N GLY A 218 6.24 17.48 0.39
CA GLY A 218 6.22 18.76 -0.32
C GLY A 218 7.27 19.72 0.26
N ASN A 219 7.28 20.98 -0.20
CA ASN A 219 8.33 21.93 0.15
C ASN A 219 8.42 22.29 1.63
N GLU A 220 7.29 22.33 2.33
CA GLU A 220 7.22 22.78 3.72
C GLU A 220 7.04 21.64 4.72
N ASP A 221 6.98 20.40 4.25
CA ASP A 221 6.73 19.24 5.11
C ASP A 221 7.91 18.95 6.05
N THR A 222 7.55 18.54 7.26
CA THR A 222 8.46 17.96 8.26
C THR A 222 8.47 16.43 8.15
N GLU A 223 9.34 15.73 8.91
CA GLU A 223 9.32 14.26 8.98
C GLU A 223 7.94 13.74 9.38
N GLU A 224 7.26 14.42 10.32
CA GLU A 224 5.95 14.01 10.84
C GLU A 224 4.81 14.21 9.83
N THR A 225 4.78 15.36 9.15
CA THR A 225 3.71 15.67 8.19
C THR A 225 3.87 14.93 6.86
N ALA A 226 5.10 14.53 6.52
CA ALA A 226 5.39 13.77 5.31
C ALA A 226 5.22 12.26 5.49
N GLU A 227 5.21 11.73 6.72
CA GLU A 227 5.03 10.29 6.95
C GLU A 227 3.64 9.86 6.47
N VAL A 228 3.62 8.85 5.59
CA VAL A 228 2.40 8.29 5.01
C VAL A 228 1.97 7.10 5.84
N PHE A 229 0.83 7.21 6.48
CA PHE A 229 0.25 6.13 7.28
C PHE A 229 -1.26 6.02 7.01
N SER A 230 -1.82 4.87 7.32
CA SER A 230 -3.25 4.65 7.23
C SER A 230 -3.93 5.13 8.52
N ASP A 231 -4.90 6.04 8.42
CA ASP A 231 -5.66 6.60 9.55
C ASP A 231 -6.57 5.59 10.30
N LEU A 232 -6.34 4.30 10.13
CA LEU A 232 -7.16 3.27 10.79
C LEU A 232 -7.09 3.33 12.33
N GLU A 233 -6.01 3.86 12.92
CA GLU A 233 -5.91 4.02 14.38
C GLU A 233 -6.85 5.07 14.96
N SER A 234 -7.10 6.14 14.23
CA SER A 234 -8.00 7.22 14.66
C SER A 234 -9.47 6.90 14.37
N PHE A 235 -9.73 5.76 13.71
CA PHE A 235 -11.06 5.39 13.28
C PHE A 235 -11.98 5.05 14.45
N SER A 236 -13.09 5.79 14.59
CA SER A 236 -14.12 5.53 15.60
C SER A 236 -15.02 4.38 15.18
N TYR A 237 -14.77 3.19 15.71
CA TYR A 237 -15.54 1.96 15.45
C TYR A 237 -16.37 1.53 16.65
N ASP A 238 -17.38 0.69 16.39
CA ASP A 238 -18.16 0.03 17.43
C ASP A 238 -17.67 -1.40 17.68
N TYR A 239 -17.25 -2.11 16.62
CA TYR A 239 -16.66 -3.45 16.72
C TYR A 239 -15.42 -3.56 15.85
N LYS A 240 -14.40 -4.26 16.37
CA LYS A 240 -13.23 -4.69 15.61
C LYS A 240 -13.19 -6.21 15.62
N ILE A 241 -12.98 -6.83 14.48
CA ILE A 241 -12.83 -8.27 14.33
C ILE A 241 -11.51 -8.54 13.64
N GLU A 242 -10.67 -9.37 14.27
CA GLU A 242 -9.53 -10.00 13.63
C GLU A 242 -9.83 -11.47 13.44
N PHE A 243 -9.42 -12.04 12.33
CA PHE A 243 -9.52 -13.47 12.09
C PHE A 243 -8.31 -14.00 11.32
N GLU A 244 -7.99 -15.26 11.55
CA GLU A 244 -6.94 -15.97 10.85
C GLU A 244 -7.44 -17.38 10.49
N VAL A 245 -7.22 -17.78 9.22
CA VAL A 245 -7.54 -19.12 8.73
C VAL A 245 -6.25 -19.93 8.69
N SER A 246 -6.20 -21.01 9.48
CA SER A 246 -5.03 -21.88 9.57
C SER A 246 -4.97 -22.91 8.42
N LYS A 247 -3.80 -23.59 8.29
CA LYS A 247 -3.65 -24.73 7.36
C LYS A 247 -4.63 -25.88 7.62
N GLN A 248 -5.11 -26.00 8.84
CA GLN A 248 -6.08 -27.02 9.26
C GLN A 248 -7.53 -26.57 9.00
N PHE A 249 -7.73 -25.43 8.36
CA PHE A 249 -9.04 -24.83 8.11
C PHE A 249 -9.81 -24.53 9.40
N GLU A 250 -9.10 -24.14 10.45
CA GLU A 250 -9.65 -23.51 11.64
C GLU A 250 -9.63 -21.99 11.46
N VAL A 251 -10.66 -21.33 11.94
CA VAL A 251 -10.81 -19.88 11.87
C VAL A 251 -10.78 -19.33 13.28
N ASP A 252 -9.62 -18.83 13.68
CA ASP A 252 -9.47 -18.15 14.95
C ASP A 252 -9.96 -16.71 14.81
N THR A 253 -10.83 -16.28 15.73
CA THR A 253 -11.41 -14.96 15.72
C THR A 253 -11.23 -14.24 17.04
N LYS A 254 -11.00 -12.92 16.95
CA LYS A 254 -10.94 -12.01 18.09
C LYS A 254 -11.90 -10.86 17.83
N LEU A 255 -12.84 -10.66 18.73
CA LEU A 255 -13.83 -9.58 18.64
C LEU A 255 -13.63 -8.61 19.80
N TRP A 256 -13.35 -7.34 19.47
CA TRP A 256 -13.35 -6.23 20.43
C TRP A 256 -14.65 -5.46 20.34
N ARG A 257 -15.18 -5.06 21.50
CA ARG A 257 -16.40 -4.29 21.66
C ARG A 257 -16.06 -2.87 22.12
N ASN A 258 -16.62 -1.88 21.44
CA ASN A 258 -16.37 -0.47 21.70
C ASN A 258 -17.62 0.39 21.50
N GLU A 259 -18.80 -0.23 21.53
CA GLU A 259 -20.08 0.41 21.22
C GLU A 259 -20.70 1.20 22.36
N TYR A 260 -20.22 0.99 23.62
CA TYR A 260 -20.78 1.65 24.79
C TYR A 260 -19.91 2.78 25.31
N ASN A 261 -20.58 3.73 25.98
CA ASN A 261 -19.94 4.76 26.79
C ASN A 261 -20.52 4.71 28.21
N PHE A 262 -19.79 4.12 29.13
CA PHE A 262 -20.30 3.85 30.48
C PHE A 262 -20.20 5.07 31.42
N GLY A 263 -19.35 6.03 31.14
CA GLY A 263 -19.10 7.14 32.05
C GLY A 263 -18.63 6.66 33.43
N ARG A 264 -19.32 7.14 34.50
CA ARG A 264 -18.99 6.77 35.90
C ARG A 264 -19.83 5.61 36.44
N ASP A 265 -20.89 5.17 35.74
CA ASP A 265 -21.88 4.22 36.25
C ASP A 265 -21.87 2.87 35.50
N GLU A 266 -20.69 2.37 35.14
CA GLU A 266 -20.51 1.16 34.33
C GLU A 266 -21.29 -0.05 34.87
N ASP A 267 -21.11 -0.39 36.16
CA ASP A 267 -21.74 -1.57 36.74
C ASP A 267 -23.28 -1.49 36.73
N SER A 268 -23.83 -0.31 36.96
CA SER A 268 -25.28 -0.10 36.89
C SER A 268 -25.81 -0.28 35.46
N ILE A 269 -25.07 0.23 34.49
CA ILE A 269 -25.40 0.14 33.07
C ILE A 269 -25.35 -1.31 32.60
N LEU A 270 -24.28 -2.03 32.91
CA LEU A 270 -24.08 -3.43 32.54
C LEU A 270 -25.11 -4.35 33.20
N LYS A 271 -25.47 -4.12 34.47
CA LYS A 271 -26.55 -4.85 35.15
C LYS A 271 -27.89 -4.65 34.46
N LYS A 272 -28.27 -3.39 34.12
CA LYS A 272 -29.49 -3.08 33.40
C LYS A 272 -29.54 -3.68 32.00
N ALA A 273 -28.38 -3.80 31.33
CA ALA A 273 -28.25 -4.42 30.03
C ALA A 273 -28.18 -5.95 30.08
N GLY A 274 -28.01 -6.57 31.26
CA GLY A 274 -27.79 -8.00 31.41
C GLY A 274 -26.40 -8.47 30.96
N LEU A 275 -25.42 -7.57 30.99
CA LEU A 275 -24.06 -7.79 30.46
C LEU A 275 -22.97 -7.71 31.52
N ILE A 276 -23.32 -7.83 32.79
CA ILE A 276 -22.36 -7.65 33.90
C ILE A 276 -21.24 -8.70 33.86
N GLU A 277 -21.55 -9.94 33.47
CA GLU A 277 -20.60 -11.02 33.33
C GLU A 277 -19.65 -10.83 32.14
N GLU A 278 -20.00 -9.91 31.22
CA GLU A 278 -19.20 -9.59 30.04
C GLU A 278 -18.35 -8.33 30.23
N LYS A 279 -18.28 -7.78 31.45
CA LYS A 279 -17.62 -6.50 31.76
C LYS A 279 -16.21 -6.40 31.20
N GLU A 280 -15.40 -7.45 31.30
CA GLU A 280 -14.03 -7.49 30.85
C GLU A 280 -13.87 -7.21 29.33
N TYR A 281 -14.87 -7.61 28.52
CA TYR A 281 -14.82 -7.45 27.07
C TYR A 281 -15.04 -6.00 26.60
N PHE A 282 -15.40 -5.09 27.51
CA PHE A 282 -15.51 -3.66 27.22
C PHE A 282 -14.23 -2.88 27.59
N HIS A 283 -13.23 -3.56 28.15
CA HIS A 283 -11.95 -3.00 28.57
C HIS A 283 -10.78 -3.51 27.70
N ASN A 284 -10.93 -3.45 26.39
CA ASN A 284 -9.92 -3.87 25.43
C ASN A 284 -9.54 -5.36 25.50
N THR A 285 -10.36 -6.19 26.14
CA THR A 285 -10.20 -7.65 26.15
C THR A 285 -11.02 -8.26 25.03
N PRO A 286 -10.43 -9.00 24.08
CA PRO A 286 -11.18 -9.60 22.99
C PRO A 286 -11.96 -10.83 23.41
N ILE A 287 -13.12 -11.02 22.80
CA ILE A 287 -13.83 -12.30 22.81
C ILE A 287 -13.15 -13.22 21.80
N ASN A 288 -12.55 -14.29 22.27
CA ASN A 288 -11.86 -15.26 21.41
C ASN A 288 -12.77 -16.44 21.09
N LYS A 289 -12.86 -16.81 19.80
CA LYS A 289 -13.57 -18.01 19.34
C LYS A 289 -12.85 -18.63 18.17
N THR A 290 -12.81 -19.97 18.17
CA THR A 290 -12.33 -20.77 17.04
C THR A 290 -13.51 -21.49 16.41
N TYR A 291 -13.62 -21.42 15.10
CA TYR A 291 -14.64 -22.08 14.31
C TYR A 291 -13.97 -23.00 13.30
N LYS A 292 -14.67 -24.08 12.90
CA LYS A 292 -14.28 -24.81 11.69
C LYS A 292 -14.71 -24.02 10.46
N PHE A 293 -13.89 -24.00 9.43
CA PHE A 293 -14.19 -23.25 8.21
C PHE A 293 -15.55 -23.61 7.61
N ASP A 294 -15.91 -24.91 7.66
CA ASP A 294 -17.19 -25.41 7.17
C ASP A 294 -18.43 -24.93 7.96
N GLU A 295 -18.24 -24.54 9.20
CA GLU A 295 -19.32 -23.94 10.02
C GLU A 295 -19.65 -22.52 9.54
N ILE A 296 -18.64 -21.80 9.06
CA ILE A 296 -18.80 -20.42 8.57
C ILE A 296 -19.18 -20.40 7.09
N VAL A 297 -18.53 -21.24 6.28
CA VAL A 297 -18.73 -21.30 4.83
C VAL A 297 -19.08 -22.74 4.43
N PRO A 298 -20.35 -23.14 4.57
CA PRO A 298 -20.77 -24.49 4.20
C PRO A 298 -20.69 -24.70 2.68
N LYS A 299 -20.45 -25.94 2.26
CA LYS A 299 -20.42 -26.37 0.86
C LYS A 299 -19.22 -25.92 0.03
N VAL A 300 -18.08 -25.66 0.64
CA VAL A 300 -16.81 -25.43 -0.05
C VAL A 300 -16.09 -26.78 -0.22
N SER A 301 -15.69 -27.10 -1.43
CA SER A 301 -14.95 -28.34 -1.71
C SER A 301 -13.54 -28.29 -1.12
N LYS A 302 -12.95 -29.47 -0.89
CA LYS A 302 -11.57 -29.57 -0.39
C LYS A 302 -10.57 -28.84 -1.30
N LYS A 303 -10.74 -28.96 -2.62
CA LYS A 303 -9.88 -28.30 -3.61
C LYS A 303 -9.97 -26.77 -3.53
N GLU A 304 -11.16 -26.23 -3.32
CA GLU A 304 -11.35 -24.79 -3.15
C GLU A 304 -10.72 -24.28 -1.86
N LYS A 305 -10.83 -25.02 -0.76
CA LYS A 305 -10.14 -24.68 0.50
C LYS A 305 -8.63 -24.68 0.35
N GLU A 306 -8.07 -25.72 -0.27
CA GLU A 306 -6.63 -25.81 -0.53
C GLU A 306 -6.14 -24.65 -1.43
N ALA A 307 -6.96 -24.21 -2.38
CA ALA A 307 -6.65 -23.07 -3.24
C ALA A 307 -6.68 -21.70 -2.51
N LEU A 308 -7.49 -21.57 -1.45
CA LEU A 308 -7.53 -20.34 -0.64
C LEU A 308 -6.24 -20.13 0.16
N GLY A 309 -5.64 -21.24 0.65
CA GLY A 309 -4.46 -21.15 1.52
C GLY A 309 -4.73 -20.55 2.89
N ILE A 310 -3.67 -20.03 3.52
CA ILE A 310 -3.75 -19.29 4.79
C ILE A 310 -4.04 -17.84 4.46
N PHE A 311 -4.99 -17.23 5.18
CA PHE A 311 -5.25 -15.81 5.08
C PHE A 311 -5.79 -15.28 6.40
N LYS A 312 -5.65 -13.98 6.61
CA LYS A 312 -6.13 -13.27 7.78
C LYS A 312 -6.85 -12.01 7.39
N GLY A 313 -7.63 -11.45 8.29
CA GLY A 313 -8.28 -10.19 8.03
C GLY A 313 -8.60 -9.42 9.29
N ILE A 314 -8.73 -8.13 9.12
CA ILE A 314 -9.10 -7.17 10.18
C ILE A 314 -10.26 -6.36 9.66
N PHE A 315 -11.36 -6.35 10.38
CA PHE A 315 -12.56 -5.60 10.03
C PHE A 315 -12.96 -4.69 11.16
N TYR A 316 -13.31 -3.47 10.81
CA TYR A 316 -13.92 -2.49 11.69
C TYR A 316 -15.35 -2.23 11.23
N PHE A 317 -16.29 -2.27 12.15
CA PHE A 317 -17.67 -1.91 11.93
C PHE A 317 -18.00 -0.60 12.64
N ALA A 318 -18.62 0.33 11.93
CA ALA A 318 -19.13 1.57 12.48
C ALA A 318 -20.60 1.77 12.16
N LYS A 319 -21.40 2.00 13.18
CA LYS A 319 -22.83 2.28 13.04
C LYS A 319 -23.03 3.67 12.43
N LYS A 320 -23.88 3.78 11.41
CA LYS A 320 -24.15 5.05 10.70
C LYS A 320 -25.38 5.79 11.19
N SER A 321 -26.31 5.07 11.80
CA SER A 321 -27.54 5.66 12.31
C SER A 321 -27.80 5.20 13.73
N GLN A 322 -28.32 6.09 14.54
CA GLN A 322 -28.62 5.85 15.94
C GLN A 322 -29.93 6.57 16.29
N THR A 323 -30.87 5.85 16.87
CA THR A 323 -32.08 6.44 17.38
C THR A 323 -31.88 7.02 18.78
N LYS A 324 -32.69 7.98 19.20
CA LYS A 324 -32.69 8.50 20.57
C LYS A 324 -32.86 7.39 21.60
N ARG A 325 -33.72 6.41 21.30
CA ARG A 325 -33.95 5.22 22.13
C ARG A 325 -32.69 4.34 22.28
N ASP A 326 -31.89 4.21 21.23
CA ASP A 326 -30.61 3.45 21.32
C ASP A 326 -29.64 4.13 22.28
N LYS A 327 -29.53 5.47 22.24
CA LYS A 327 -28.68 6.24 23.14
C LYS A 327 -29.13 6.09 24.60
N GLU A 328 -30.44 6.30 24.86
CA GLU A 328 -30.99 6.32 26.21
C GLU A 328 -31.08 4.92 26.85
N ARG A 329 -31.44 3.91 26.04
CA ARG A 329 -31.68 2.55 26.53
C ARG A 329 -30.41 1.69 26.62
N PHE A 330 -29.46 1.91 25.70
CA PHE A 330 -28.28 1.04 25.56
C PHE A 330 -26.97 1.75 25.87
N TYR A 331 -26.99 3.02 26.27
CA TYR A 331 -25.81 3.81 26.59
C TYR A 331 -24.74 3.76 25.50
N GLN A 332 -25.18 3.67 24.25
CA GLN A 332 -24.29 3.60 23.11
C GLN A 332 -23.56 4.93 22.91
N LYS A 333 -22.32 4.86 22.42
CA LYS A 333 -21.55 6.05 22.07
C LYS A 333 -22.32 6.92 21.09
N ASP A 334 -22.25 8.24 21.28
CA ASP A 334 -22.79 9.17 20.29
C ASP A 334 -21.98 9.08 19.01
N ILE A 335 -22.68 8.87 17.90
CA ILE A 335 -22.09 8.79 16.57
C ILE A 335 -22.24 10.09 15.79
N THR A 336 -22.81 11.15 16.42
CA THR A 336 -22.94 12.47 15.79
C THR A 336 -21.55 13.03 15.45
N GLY A 337 -21.37 13.44 14.22
CA GLY A 337 -20.07 13.97 13.75
C GLY A 337 -19.02 12.94 13.37
N ARG A 338 -19.34 11.63 13.38
CA ARG A 338 -18.43 10.63 12.78
C ARG A 338 -18.23 10.94 11.30
N ILE A 339 -16.98 10.96 10.88
CA ILE A 339 -16.62 11.12 9.45
C ILE A 339 -17.17 9.91 8.67
N ASP A 340 -17.69 10.14 7.47
CA ASP A 340 -18.14 9.04 6.60
C ASP A 340 -16.91 8.20 6.19
N ILE A 341 -16.94 6.94 6.56
CA ILE A 341 -15.87 5.98 6.28
C ILE A 341 -15.53 5.90 4.79
N ARG A 342 -16.53 6.09 3.91
CA ARG A 342 -16.33 6.02 2.46
C ARG A 342 -15.39 7.09 1.95
N ASP A 343 -15.38 8.26 2.59
CA ASP A 343 -14.63 9.41 2.10
C ASP A 343 -13.14 9.34 2.50
N THR A 344 -12.81 8.57 3.54
CA THR A 344 -11.45 8.51 4.09
C THR A 344 -10.72 7.18 3.83
N CYS A 345 -11.28 6.08 4.31
CA CYS A 345 -10.60 4.78 4.30
C CYS A 345 -11.51 3.60 3.95
N GLY A 346 -12.73 3.87 3.44
CA GLY A 346 -13.81 2.91 3.27
C GLY A 346 -13.49 1.68 2.44
N GLY A 347 -14.36 0.67 2.62
CA GLY A 347 -14.30 -0.59 1.90
C GLY A 347 -13.38 -1.63 2.53
N ILE A 348 -13.53 -2.86 2.06
CA ILE A 348 -12.67 -3.98 2.46
C ILE A 348 -11.62 -4.17 1.40
N LYS A 349 -10.38 -3.87 1.75
CA LYS A 349 -9.21 -3.92 0.85
C LYS A 349 -8.64 -5.34 0.85
N LEU A 350 -8.19 -5.78 -0.31
CA LEU A 350 -7.46 -7.03 -0.45
C LEU A 350 -5.97 -6.73 -0.61
N TYR A 351 -5.15 -7.41 0.17
CA TYR A 351 -3.69 -7.35 0.07
C TYR A 351 -3.15 -8.72 -0.32
N ARG A 352 -2.12 -8.72 -1.11
CA ARG A 352 -1.32 -9.90 -1.44
C ARG A 352 0.15 -9.51 -1.35
N ASP A 353 0.94 -10.34 -0.67
CA ASP A 353 2.38 -10.11 -0.51
C ASP A 353 2.70 -8.70 0.03
N ASN A 354 1.90 -8.24 1.00
CA ASN A 354 1.97 -6.94 1.66
C ASN A 354 1.60 -5.72 0.79
N PHE A 355 1.05 -5.92 -0.41
CA PHE A 355 0.57 -4.83 -1.26
C PHE A 355 -0.90 -4.97 -1.63
N ARG A 356 -1.56 -3.81 -1.70
CA ARG A 356 -2.97 -3.74 -2.07
C ARG A 356 -3.20 -4.25 -3.49
N VAL A 357 -4.17 -5.15 -3.64
CA VAL A 357 -4.69 -5.60 -4.93
C VAL A 357 -5.85 -4.69 -5.34
N ARG A 358 -5.61 -3.82 -6.31
CA ARG A 358 -6.65 -2.93 -6.84
C ARG A 358 -7.53 -3.67 -7.85
N PRO A 359 -8.81 -3.29 -8.01
CA PRO A 359 -9.53 -2.15 -7.37
C PRO A 359 -10.33 -2.52 -6.11
N TYR A 360 -10.14 -3.71 -5.52
CA TYR A 360 -10.98 -4.20 -4.42
C TYR A 360 -11.05 -3.23 -3.23
N GLY A 361 -12.30 -2.91 -2.82
CA GLY A 361 -12.57 -2.00 -1.72
C GLY A 361 -12.24 -0.53 -2.01
N ASP A 362 -12.13 -0.13 -3.28
CA ASP A 362 -11.87 1.26 -3.64
C ASP A 362 -13.19 2.05 -3.72
N PRO A 363 -13.39 3.09 -2.87
CA PRO A 363 -14.63 3.87 -2.85
C PRO A 363 -14.98 4.55 -4.17
N LYS A 364 -13.96 4.86 -4.98
CA LYS A 364 -14.09 5.56 -6.26
C LYS A 364 -14.45 4.62 -7.42
N THR A 365 -14.63 3.32 -7.18
CA THR A 365 -14.88 2.30 -8.20
C THR A 365 -16.08 1.42 -7.89
N SER A 366 -16.58 0.69 -8.89
CA SER A 366 -17.64 -0.32 -8.73
C SER A 366 -17.21 -1.51 -7.85
N ALA A 367 -15.92 -1.68 -7.61
CA ALA A 367 -15.36 -2.73 -6.76
C ALA A 367 -15.36 -2.36 -5.26
N TYR A 368 -16.00 -1.25 -4.86
CA TYR A 368 -16.16 -0.89 -3.46
C TYR A 368 -16.80 -2.01 -2.64
N ASP A 369 -17.96 -2.50 -3.07
CA ASP A 369 -18.68 -3.61 -2.42
C ASP A 369 -18.47 -4.94 -3.19
N TRP A 370 -17.21 -5.31 -3.45
CA TRP A 370 -16.89 -6.54 -4.16
C TRP A 370 -17.34 -7.82 -3.42
N LEU A 371 -17.51 -7.75 -2.09
CA LEU A 371 -18.10 -8.82 -1.28
C LEU A 371 -19.63 -8.88 -1.35
N GLN A 372 -20.26 -7.92 -2.05
CA GLN A 372 -21.72 -7.82 -2.21
C GLN A 372 -22.48 -7.76 -0.87
N LEU A 373 -21.94 -7.05 0.12
CA LEU A 373 -22.56 -6.93 1.46
C LEU A 373 -23.94 -6.29 1.40
N ALA A 374 -24.11 -5.25 0.58
CA ALA A 374 -25.41 -4.60 0.38
C ALA A 374 -26.46 -5.57 -0.18
N ARG A 375 -26.10 -6.38 -1.18
CA ARG A 375 -26.98 -7.41 -1.76
C ARG A 375 -27.35 -8.49 -0.73
N ARG A 376 -26.38 -8.94 0.07
CA ARG A 376 -26.61 -9.93 1.14
C ARG A 376 -27.53 -9.37 2.21
N LYS A 377 -27.43 -8.08 2.54
CA LYS A 377 -28.32 -7.41 3.49
C LYS A 377 -29.75 -7.33 2.96
N THR A 378 -29.95 -6.95 1.71
CA THR A 378 -31.27 -6.88 1.08
C THR A 378 -31.94 -8.24 1.00
N GLY A 379 -31.19 -9.30 0.74
CA GLY A 379 -31.69 -10.68 0.67
C GLY A 379 -32.05 -11.32 2.01
N SER A 380 -31.71 -10.69 3.15
CA SER A 380 -32.00 -11.23 4.49
C SER A 380 -32.41 -10.14 5.48
N PRO A 381 -33.55 -9.50 5.30
CA PRO A 381 -34.00 -8.39 6.15
C PRO A 381 -34.45 -8.91 7.52
N ALA A 382 -33.60 -8.85 8.53
CA ALA A 382 -33.91 -9.27 9.91
C ALA A 382 -35.07 -8.50 10.57
N GLY A 383 -35.35 -7.27 10.09
CA GLY A 383 -36.44 -6.46 10.62
C GLY A 383 -37.84 -6.83 10.11
N VAL A 384 -37.95 -7.65 9.07
CA VAL A 384 -39.22 -7.97 8.37
C VAL A 384 -39.57 -9.46 8.44
N ALA A 385 -38.57 -10.35 8.56
CA ALA A 385 -38.77 -11.77 8.58
C ALA A 385 -38.31 -12.38 9.90
N SER A 386 -39.09 -13.26 10.49
CA SER A 386 -38.79 -13.98 11.74
C SER A 386 -37.54 -14.88 11.67
N LYS A 387 -37.08 -15.20 10.47
CA LYS A 387 -35.86 -15.98 10.20
C LYS A 387 -34.75 -15.14 9.56
N GLY A 388 -34.88 -13.82 9.52
CA GLY A 388 -33.87 -12.93 8.95
C GLY A 388 -32.61 -12.88 9.83
N ILE A 389 -31.44 -12.85 9.20
CA ILE A 389 -30.15 -12.70 9.88
C ILE A 389 -29.69 -11.25 9.69
N TRP A 390 -29.25 -10.60 10.77
CA TRP A 390 -28.66 -9.27 10.71
C TRP A 390 -27.42 -9.27 9.82
N ARG A 391 -27.36 -8.33 8.89
CA ARG A 391 -26.28 -8.17 7.92
C ARG A 391 -25.78 -6.72 7.94
N VAL A 392 -24.50 -6.55 7.65
CA VAL A 392 -23.85 -5.24 7.55
C VAL A 392 -23.87 -4.74 6.12
N ASN A 393 -23.77 -3.43 5.94
CA ASN A 393 -23.56 -2.78 4.64
C ASN A 393 -22.05 -2.53 4.42
N ALA A 394 -21.63 -2.44 3.16
CA ALA A 394 -20.28 -2.10 2.79
C ALA A 394 -19.86 -0.72 3.34
N ASP A 395 -20.80 0.22 3.40
CA ASP A 395 -20.59 1.58 3.91
C ASP A 395 -20.47 1.66 5.45
N GLN A 396 -20.63 0.56 6.14
CA GLN A 396 -20.46 0.43 7.59
C GLN A 396 -19.15 -0.32 7.95
N MET A 397 -18.42 -0.80 6.94
CA MET A 397 -17.26 -1.66 7.11
C MET A 397 -16.01 -1.01 6.52
N VAL A 398 -14.95 -1.09 7.30
CA VAL A 398 -13.57 -0.86 6.83
C VAL A 398 -12.77 -2.10 7.17
N GLY A 399 -11.88 -2.51 6.30
CA GLY A 399 -11.04 -3.65 6.65
C GLY A 399 -10.04 -4.02 5.59
N SER A 400 -9.28 -5.05 5.94
CA SER A 400 -8.20 -5.59 5.14
C SER A 400 -8.20 -7.10 5.21
N ILE A 401 -7.95 -7.75 4.09
CA ILE A 401 -7.71 -9.21 3.97
C ILE A 401 -6.29 -9.38 3.42
N PHE A 402 -5.50 -10.28 4.05
CA PHE A 402 -4.09 -10.52 3.72
C PHE A 402 -3.85 -11.96 3.33
#